data_674b60d498452590d65b9c7af3299280
#
_entry.id   674b60d498452590d65b9c7af3299280
#
_cell.length_a   1.000
_cell.length_b   1.000
_cell.length_c   1.000
_cell.angle_alpha   90.00
_cell.angle_beta   90.00
_cell.angle_gamma   90.00
#
_symmetry.space_group_name_H-M   'P 1'
#
loop_
_entity.id
_entity.type
_entity.pdbx_description
1 polymer ?
#
loop_
_entity_poly.entity_id
_entity_poly.type
_entity_poly.pdbx_seq_one_letter_code
_entity_poly.pdbx_strand_id
1 'polypeptide(L)'
;MSYIELKNVKKEYVMGEVKIIAAHDVSFEIEKGELVVILGPSGAGKTTILNLLGGMDSATSGKIIVDGEDVTKLKRKELIGYRRNSIGFVFQFYNLVQNLTALENVELAVQICKNPLDPEKVLEQVGLKDRINNFPAQLSGGEQQRVAIARAIAKNPKLLLCDEPTGALDSKTGIKILELLQKSCKEMGMTTVIITHNAIISEIADKVIRLKNGTIEEIKINKKPKSVKELDW
;
A
#
# COMPACT_ATOMS: atom_id res chain seq x y z
N MET A 1 9.49 19.11 -5.35
CA MET A 1 8.01 19.06 -5.51
C MET A 1 7.58 17.74 -4.91
N SER A 2 6.61 17.78 -4.00
CA SER A 2 6.07 16.57 -3.38
C SER A 2 5.52 15.60 -4.44
N TYR A 3 5.73 14.32 -4.24
CA TYR A 3 5.23 13.26 -5.11
C TYR A 3 3.73 13.00 -4.89
N ILE A 4 3.31 13.06 -3.61
CA ILE A 4 1.90 12.98 -3.21
C ILE A 4 1.56 14.22 -2.40
N GLU A 5 0.40 14.82 -2.67
CA GLU A 5 -0.11 15.96 -1.94
C GLU A 5 -1.62 15.81 -1.73
N LEU A 6 -2.04 15.81 -0.46
CA LEU A 6 -3.44 15.93 -0.07
C LEU A 6 -3.68 17.35 0.43
N LYS A 7 -4.75 17.99 -0.05
CA LYS A 7 -5.16 19.35 0.36
C LYS A 7 -6.61 19.36 0.80
N ASN A 8 -6.84 19.57 2.10
CA ASN A 8 -8.15 19.69 2.72
C ASN A 8 -9.13 18.57 2.31
N VAL A 9 -8.60 17.33 2.27
CA VAL A 9 -9.36 16.17 1.79
C VAL A 9 -10.42 15.79 2.80
N LYS A 10 -11.67 15.71 2.33
CA LYS A 10 -12.82 15.22 3.08
C LYS A 10 -13.41 14.01 2.40
N LYS A 11 -13.77 12.99 3.19
CA LYS A 11 -14.58 11.86 2.74
C LYS A 11 -15.74 11.64 3.69
N GLU A 12 -16.94 11.68 3.14
CA GLU A 12 -18.20 11.43 3.83
C GLU A 12 -18.93 10.28 3.13
N TYR A 13 -19.35 9.30 3.90
CA TYR A 13 -20.24 8.23 3.45
C TYR A 13 -21.66 8.52 3.94
N VAL A 14 -22.64 8.40 3.03
CA VAL A 14 -24.04 8.60 3.33
C VAL A 14 -24.74 7.24 3.21
N MET A 15 -25.30 6.75 4.29
CA MET A 15 -26.04 5.49 4.37
C MET A 15 -27.44 5.76 4.92
N GLY A 16 -28.40 6.04 4.02
CA GLY A 16 -29.72 6.53 4.39
C GLY A 16 -29.62 7.89 5.07
N GLU A 17 -30.09 7.99 6.31
CA GLU A 17 -30.01 9.24 7.10
C GLU A 17 -28.68 9.40 7.86
N VAL A 18 -27.86 8.34 7.93
CA VAL A 18 -26.60 8.35 8.67
C VAL A 18 -25.47 8.88 7.79
N LYS A 19 -24.74 9.87 8.30
CA LYS A 19 -23.52 10.41 7.70
C LYS A 19 -22.32 10.04 8.53
N ILE A 20 -21.34 9.40 7.90
CA ILE A 20 -20.08 9.01 8.53
C ILE A 20 -18.95 9.79 7.85
N ILE A 21 -18.26 10.64 8.61
CA ILE A 21 -17.08 11.38 8.13
C ILE A 21 -15.86 10.50 8.40
N ALA A 22 -15.30 9.91 7.35
CA ALA A 22 -14.14 9.02 7.44
C ALA A 22 -12.80 9.74 7.26
N ALA A 23 -12.82 10.93 6.63
CA ALA A 23 -11.70 11.86 6.56
C ALA A 23 -12.22 13.29 6.63
N HIS A 24 -11.59 14.12 7.48
CA HIS A 24 -11.97 15.50 7.68
C HIS A 24 -10.74 16.39 7.68
N ASP A 25 -10.66 17.26 6.68
CA ASP A 25 -9.59 18.25 6.50
C ASP A 25 -8.17 17.63 6.50
N VAL A 26 -8.00 16.49 5.82
CA VAL A 26 -6.73 15.78 5.78
C VAL A 26 -5.80 16.45 4.77
N SER A 27 -4.66 16.95 5.25
CA SER A 27 -3.64 17.61 4.42
C SER A 27 -2.25 17.12 4.80
N PHE A 28 -1.52 16.55 3.84
CA PHE A 28 -0.11 16.13 4.00
C PHE A 28 0.58 15.96 2.65
N GLU A 29 1.90 15.84 2.71
CA GLU A 29 2.75 15.64 1.55
C GLU A 29 3.69 14.45 1.77
N ILE A 30 4.01 13.74 0.66
CA ILE A 30 4.96 12.64 0.63
C ILE A 30 5.94 12.89 -0.52
N GLU A 31 7.24 12.75 -0.25
CA GLU A 31 8.27 12.86 -1.26
C GLU A 31 8.42 11.54 -2.04
N LYS A 32 9.00 11.63 -3.23
CA LYS A 32 9.24 10.45 -4.05
C LYS A 32 10.25 9.51 -3.39
N GLY A 33 9.92 8.22 -3.33
CA GLY A 33 10.78 7.19 -2.75
C GLY A 33 10.76 7.16 -1.22
N GLU A 34 9.88 7.91 -0.54
CA GLU A 34 9.67 7.79 0.90
C GLU A 34 8.90 6.51 1.25
N LEU A 35 9.28 5.87 2.35
CA LEU A 35 8.47 4.89 3.05
C LEU A 35 7.68 5.62 4.14
N VAL A 36 6.36 5.68 3.98
CA VAL A 36 5.47 6.40 4.90
C VAL A 36 4.57 5.42 5.64
N VAL A 37 4.42 5.61 6.94
CA VAL A 37 3.47 4.86 7.76
C VAL A 37 2.34 5.77 8.20
N ILE A 38 1.10 5.40 7.85
CA ILE A 38 -0.12 6.02 8.39
C ILE A 38 -0.59 5.15 9.55
N LEU A 39 -0.44 5.68 10.76
CA LEU A 39 -0.72 4.99 12.01
C LEU A 39 -2.03 5.49 12.63
N GLY A 40 -2.79 4.60 13.23
CA GLY A 40 -4.00 4.97 13.98
C GLY A 40 -4.83 3.77 14.39
N PRO A 41 -5.78 3.94 15.32
CA PRO A 41 -6.66 2.86 15.75
C PRO A 41 -7.59 2.39 14.63
N SER A 42 -8.28 1.26 14.83
CA SER A 42 -9.36 0.83 13.93
C SER A 42 -10.42 1.92 13.80
N GLY A 43 -10.93 2.14 12.59
CA GLY A 43 -11.92 3.18 12.32
C GLY A 43 -11.35 4.61 12.22
N ALA A 44 -10.03 4.82 12.34
CA ALA A 44 -9.41 6.16 12.23
C ALA A 44 -9.44 6.78 10.82
N GLY A 45 -9.91 6.06 9.79
CA GLY A 45 -9.95 6.54 8.40
C GLY A 45 -8.76 6.12 7.54
N LYS A 46 -7.84 5.28 8.05
CA LYS A 46 -6.61 4.86 7.34
C LYS A 46 -6.90 4.20 5.99
N THR A 47 -7.75 3.16 5.96
CA THR A 47 -8.14 2.46 4.73
C THR A 47 -8.87 3.39 3.75
N THR A 48 -9.65 4.35 4.27
CA THR A 48 -10.26 5.40 3.43
C THR A 48 -9.21 6.23 2.73
N ILE A 49 -8.20 6.75 3.43
CA ILE A 49 -7.09 7.52 2.83
C ILE A 49 -6.34 6.67 1.81
N LEU A 50 -6.05 5.39 2.12
CA LEU A 50 -5.38 4.49 1.20
C LEU A 50 -6.19 4.30 -0.09
N ASN A 51 -7.51 4.09 0.02
CA ASN A 51 -8.41 3.93 -1.12
C ASN A 51 -8.53 5.20 -1.96
N LEU A 52 -8.54 6.36 -1.33
CA LEU A 52 -8.52 7.65 -2.03
C LEU A 52 -7.22 7.85 -2.81
N LEU A 53 -6.06 7.57 -2.21
CA LEU A 53 -4.75 7.62 -2.87
C LEU A 53 -4.67 6.67 -4.06
N GLY A 54 -5.23 5.47 -3.90
CA GLY A 54 -5.24 4.44 -4.95
C GLY A 54 -6.31 4.64 -6.02
N GLY A 55 -7.15 5.67 -5.91
CA GLY A 55 -8.27 5.88 -6.84
C GLY A 55 -9.30 4.74 -6.83
N MET A 56 -9.42 4.03 -5.70
CA MET A 56 -10.46 3.01 -5.46
C MET A 56 -11.77 3.65 -4.99
N ASP A 57 -11.65 4.83 -4.38
CA ASP A 57 -12.76 5.66 -3.92
C ASP A 57 -12.51 7.13 -4.33
N SER A 58 -13.51 7.98 -4.23
CA SER A 58 -13.45 9.40 -4.57
C SER A 58 -13.60 10.27 -3.32
N ALA A 59 -12.84 11.36 -3.23
CA ALA A 59 -13.00 12.34 -2.17
C ALA A 59 -14.35 13.08 -2.32
N THR A 60 -14.97 13.43 -1.19
CA THR A 60 -16.17 14.29 -1.18
C THR A 60 -15.79 15.73 -1.50
N SER A 61 -14.62 16.20 -1.02
CA SER A 61 -14.04 17.51 -1.35
C SER A 61 -12.53 17.49 -1.09
N GLY A 62 -11.84 18.56 -1.48
CA GLY A 62 -10.39 18.67 -1.42
C GLY A 62 -9.71 18.19 -2.69
N LYS A 63 -8.38 18.06 -2.65
CA LYS A 63 -7.57 17.62 -3.78
C LYS A 63 -6.58 16.54 -3.37
N ILE A 64 -6.32 15.61 -4.28
CA ILE A 64 -5.30 14.57 -4.15
C ILE A 64 -4.45 14.62 -5.42
N ILE A 65 -3.20 15.01 -5.29
CA ILE A 65 -2.25 15.10 -6.39
C ILE A 65 -1.22 13.98 -6.20
N VAL A 66 -0.98 13.19 -7.25
CA VAL A 66 0.03 12.11 -7.28
C VAL A 66 0.83 12.26 -8.57
N ASP A 67 2.15 12.38 -8.46
CA ASP A 67 3.08 12.59 -9.61
C ASP A 67 2.63 13.76 -10.50
N GLY A 68 2.12 14.85 -9.89
CA GLY A 68 1.61 16.04 -10.57
C GLY A 68 0.19 15.91 -11.15
N GLU A 69 -0.44 14.73 -11.11
CA GLU A 69 -1.79 14.50 -11.61
C GLU A 69 -2.84 14.64 -10.50
N ASP A 70 -3.88 15.43 -10.74
CA ASP A 70 -5.02 15.57 -9.80
C ASP A 70 -5.97 14.37 -9.91
N VAL A 71 -5.76 13.38 -9.04
CA VAL A 71 -6.52 12.12 -9.02
C VAL A 71 -8.01 12.35 -8.75
N THR A 72 -8.38 13.44 -8.06
CA THR A 72 -9.79 13.77 -7.75
C THR A 72 -10.60 14.15 -8.98
N LYS A 73 -9.92 14.54 -10.08
CA LYS A 73 -10.56 14.93 -11.35
C LYS A 73 -10.60 13.81 -12.38
N LEU A 74 -9.93 12.70 -12.12
CA LEU A 74 -9.86 11.58 -13.05
C LEU A 74 -11.23 10.92 -13.25
N LYS A 75 -11.61 10.73 -14.51
CA LYS A 75 -12.80 9.96 -14.88
C LYS A 75 -12.54 8.46 -14.71
N ARG A 76 -13.61 7.67 -14.72
CA ARG A 76 -13.55 6.21 -14.53
C ARG A 76 -12.50 5.51 -15.42
N LYS A 77 -12.38 5.88 -16.69
CA LYS A 77 -11.40 5.30 -17.63
C LYS A 77 -9.96 5.68 -17.25
N GLU A 78 -9.75 6.91 -16.81
CA GLU A 78 -8.45 7.44 -16.39
C GLU A 78 -8.00 6.79 -15.08
N LEU A 79 -8.92 6.62 -14.12
CA LEU A 79 -8.67 5.87 -12.87
C LEU A 79 -8.27 4.41 -13.13
N ILE A 80 -8.83 3.75 -14.16
CA ILE A 80 -8.39 2.41 -14.58
C ILE A 80 -6.91 2.48 -15.03
N GLY A 81 -6.55 3.46 -15.83
CA GLY A 81 -5.18 3.69 -16.30
C GLY A 81 -4.22 3.98 -15.15
N TYR A 82 -4.62 4.85 -14.22
CA TYR A 82 -3.89 5.21 -13.01
C TYR A 82 -3.58 3.96 -12.15
N ARG A 83 -4.60 3.18 -11.79
CA ARG A 83 -4.41 1.95 -11.01
C ARG A 83 -3.58 0.89 -11.73
N ARG A 84 -3.74 0.78 -13.06
CA ARG A 84 -3.00 -0.17 -13.88
C ARG A 84 -1.51 0.11 -13.89
N ASN A 85 -1.12 1.37 -14.11
CA ASN A 85 0.26 1.73 -14.43
C ASN A 85 1.04 2.32 -13.25
N SER A 86 0.36 2.93 -12.27
CA SER A 86 1.01 3.69 -11.22
C SER A 86 0.90 3.08 -9.84
N ILE A 87 -0.13 2.24 -9.59
CA ILE A 87 -0.46 1.76 -8.25
C ILE A 87 -0.25 0.26 -8.10
N GLY A 88 0.49 -0.16 -7.08
CA GLY A 88 0.48 -1.51 -6.53
C GLY A 88 -0.33 -1.54 -5.23
N PHE A 89 -1.21 -2.52 -5.07
CA PHE A 89 -1.96 -2.74 -3.84
C PHE A 89 -1.57 -4.04 -3.17
N VAL A 90 -1.31 -3.96 -1.87
CA VAL A 90 -1.15 -5.10 -0.97
C VAL A 90 -2.24 -4.99 0.10
N PHE A 91 -3.14 -5.95 0.15
CA PHE A 91 -4.28 -5.97 1.07
C PHE A 91 -3.99 -6.86 2.28
N GLN A 92 -4.69 -6.60 3.38
CA GLN A 92 -4.64 -7.40 4.60
C GLN A 92 -5.02 -8.87 4.34
N PHE A 93 -6.09 -9.10 3.58
CA PHE A 93 -6.45 -10.41 3.04
C PHE A 93 -5.82 -10.52 1.65
N TYR A 94 -5.02 -11.53 1.41
CA TYR A 94 -4.12 -11.68 0.25
C TYR A 94 -4.81 -11.49 -1.11
N ASN A 95 -6.13 -11.74 -1.19
CA ASN A 95 -6.96 -11.58 -2.40
C ASN A 95 -6.37 -12.32 -3.61
N LEU A 96 -5.82 -13.53 -3.37
CA LEU A 96 -5.34 -14.39 -4.43
C LEU A 96 -6.50 -15.13 -5.09
N VAL A 97 -6.38 -15.34 -6.39
CA VAL A 97 -7.30 -16.18 -7.14
C VAL A 97 -6.97 -17.63 -6.82
N GLN A 98 -7.90 -18.33 -6.16
CA GLN A 98 -7.66 -19.64 -5.52
C GLN A 98 -7.35 -20.77 -6.51
N ASN A 99 -7.84 -20.70 -7.73
CA ASN A 99 -7.63 -21.66 -8.80
C ASN A 99 -6.47 -21.31 -9.77
N LEU A 100 -5.65 -20.34 -9.40
CA LEU A 100 -4.41 -19.98 -10.08
C LEU A 100 -3.22 -20.23 -9.16
N THR A 101 -2.12 -20.68 -9.73
CA THR A 101 -0.82 -20.84 -9.05
C THR A 101 -0.27 -19.50 -8.57
N ALA A 102 0.82 -19.52 -7.79
CA ALA A 102 1.52 -18.31 -7.39
C ALA A 102 1.99 -17.50 -8.61
N LEU A 103 2.56 -18.17 -9.62
CA LEU A 103 3.00 -17.54 -10.86
C LEU A 103 1.82 -16.93 -11.63
N GLU A 104 0.77 -17.69 -11.86
CA GLU A 104 -0.41 -17.23 -12.62
C GLU A 104 -1.12 -16.05 -11.92
N ASN A 105 -1.12 -16.02 -10.58
CA ASN A 105 -1.64 -14.86 -9.82
C ASN A 105 -0.84 -13.58 -10.09
N VAL A 106 0.47 -13.68 -10.28
CA VAL A 106 1.32 -12.54 -10.62
C VAL A 106 1.18 -12.19 -12.10
N GLU A 107 1.23 -13.17 -13.01
CA GLU A 107 1.07 -13.00 -14.45
C GLU A 107 -0.24 -12.29 -14.81
N LEU A 108 -1.35 -12.69 -14.19
CA LEU A 108 -2.66 -12.06 -14.41
C LEU A 108 -2.61 -10.53 -14.17
N ALA A 109 -1.86 -10.09 -13.16
CA ALA A 109 -1.76 -8.68 -12.84
C ALA A 109 -0.90 -7.89 -13.84
N VAL A 110 0.10 -8.52 -14.42
CA VAL A 110 1.04 -7.86 -15.34
C VAL A 110 0.58 -7.84 -16.78
N GLN A 111 -0.33 -8.73 -17.20
CA GLN A 111 -0.87 -8.82 -18.56
C GLN A 111 -1.41 -7.49 -19.10
N ILE A 112 -1.91 -6.65 -18.23
CA ILE A 112 -2.51 -5.35 -18.59
C ILE A 112 -1.55 -4.17 -18.42
N CYS A 113 -0.33 -4.38 -17.90
CA CYS A 113 0.64 -3.33 -17.60
C CYS A 113 1.52 -3.01 -18.81
N LYS A 114 2.00 -1.76 -18.90
CA LYS A 114 2.85 -1.33 -20.04
C LYS A 114 4.30 -1.83 -19.93
N ASN A 115 4.88 -1.76 -18.73
CA ASN A 115 6.30 -2.08 -18.48
C ASN A 115 6.40 -2.93 -17.19
N PRO A 116 5.84 -4.16 -17.19
CA PRO A 116 5.89 -5.02 -16.01
C PRO A 116 7.30 -5.57 -15.81
N LEU A 117 7.58 -5.97 -14.58
CA LEU A 117 8.72 -6.81 -14.24
C LEU A 117 8.39 -8.26 -14.57
N ASP A 118 9.43 -9.07 -14.73
CA ASP A 118 9.32 -10.52 -14.95
C ASP A 118 8.72 -11.20 -13.71
N PRO A 119 7.54 -11.86 -13.80
CA PRO A 119 6.86 -12.49 -12.68
C PRO A 119 7.70 -13.52 -11.92
N GLU A 120 8.44 -14.38 -12.64
CA GLU A 120 9.27 -15.42 -12.04
C GLU A 120 10.41 -14.79 -11.21
N LYS A 121 11.08 -13.76 -11.76
CA LYS A 121 12.15 -13.06 -11.06
C LYS A 121 11.64 -12.35 -9.82
N VAL A 122 10.44 -11.75 -9.89
CA VAL A 122 9.84 -11.09 -8.71
C VAL A 122 9.47 -12.15 -7.66
N LEU A 123 8.92 -13.30 -8.05
CA LEU A 123 8.65 -14.40 -7.12
C LEU A 123 9.94 -14.95 -6.50
N GLU A 124 11.03 -15.05 -7.25
CA GLU A 124 12.34 -15.41 -6.69
C GLU A 124 12.85 -14.37 -5.68
N GLN A 125 12.72 -13.06 -5.98
CA GLN A 125 13.11 -11.98 -5.07
C GLN A 125 12.35 -12.00 -3.74
N VAL A 126 11.06 -12.41 -3.74
CA VAL A 126 10.27 -12.57 -2.53
C VAL A 126 10.47 -13.95 -1.85
N GLY A 127 11.42 -14.76 -2.34
CA GLY A 127 11.78 -16.07 -1.77
C GLY A 127 10.75 -17.15 -2.02
N LEU A 128 10.13 -17.16 -3.19
CA LEU A 128 9.11 -18.14 -3.59
C LEU A 128 9.47 -18.92 -4.86
N LYS A 129 10.77 -19.00 -5.22
CA LYS A 129 11.25 -19.72 -6.40
C LYS A 129 10.72 -21.17 -6.48
N ASP A 130 10.78 -21.89 -5.36
CA ASP A 130 10.36 -23.29 -5.29
C ASP A 130 8.84 -23.46 -5.08
N ARG A 131 8.08 -22.37 -5.09
CA ARG A 131 6.64 -22.32 -4.83
C ARG A 131 5.83 -21.73 -5.97
N ILE A 132 6.47 -21.41 -7.10
CA ILE A 132 5.81 -20.71 -8.23
C ILE A 132 4.60 -21.45 -8.77
N ASN A 133 4.63 -22.80 -8.74
CA ASN A 133 3.56 -23.67 -9.24
C ASN A 133 2.56 -24.09 -8.17
N ASN A 134 2.70 -23.62 -6.92
CA ASN A 134 1.77 -23.95 -5.84
C ASN A 134 0.51 -23.09 -5.93
N PHE A 135 -0.64 -23.69 -5.67
CA PHE A 135 -1.92 -22.98 -5.48
C PHE A 135 -1.98 -22.31 -4.09
N PRO A 136 -2.78 -21.26 -3.90
CA PRO A 136 -2.91 -20.60 -2.60
C PRO A 136 -3.20 -21.54 -1.43
N ALA A 137 -4.03 -22.56 -1.63
CA ALA A 137 -4.34 -23.55 -0.60
C ALA A 137 -3.13 -24.41 -0.16
N GLN A 138 -2.04 -24.42 -0.94
CA GLN A 138 -0.79 -25.13 -0.65
C GLN A 138 0.28 -24.23 -0.02
N LEU A 139 -0.04 -22.96 0.16
CA LEU A 139 0.86 -21.93 0.67
C LEU A 139 0.47 -21.53 2.10
N SER A 140 1.46 -21.34 2.97
CA SER A 140 1.25 -20.70 4.27
C SER A 140 0.76 -19.26 4.11
N GLY A 141 0.16 -18.67 5.15
CA GLY A 141 -0.31 -17.29 5.12
C GLY A 141 0.80 -16.29 4.73
N GLY A 142 2.02 -16.49 5.25
CA GLY A 142 3.16 -15.66 4.89
C GLY A 142 3.63 -15.85 3.44
N GLU A 143 3.51 -17.06 2.87
CA GLU A 143 3.78 -17.30 1.46
C GLU A 143 2.72 -16.64 0.58
N GLN A 144 1.44 -16.76 0.93
CA GLN A 144 0.35 -16.07 0.23
C GLN A 144 0.52 -14.56 0.24
N GLN A 145 0.96 -13.98 1.38
CA GLN A 145 1.25 -12.55 1.46
C GLN A 145 2.42 -12.16 0.56
N ARG A 146 3.47 -12.98 0.50
CA ARG A 146 4.58 -12.73 -0.45
C ARG A 146 4.15 -12.82 -1.91
N VAL A 147 3.23 -13.73 -2.26
CA VAL A 147 2.62 -13.75 -3.61
C VAL A 147 1.83 -12.47 -3.88
N ALA A 148 1.04 -11.99 -2.91
CA ALA A 148 0.28 -10.75 -3.05
C ALA A 148 1.20 -9.53 -3.23
N ILE A 149 2.33 -9.48 -2.51
CA ILE A 149 3.35 -8.45 -2.68
C ILE A 149 4.04 -8.57 -4.04
N ALA A 150 4.43 -9.78 -4.44
CA ALA A 150 5.02 -10.03 -5.77
C ALA A 150 4.09 -9.56 -6.88
N ARG A 151 2.79 -9.87 -6.78
CA ARG A 151 1.76 -9.40 -7.70
C ARG A 151 1.68 -7.88 -7.79
N ALA A 152 1.82 -7.19 -6.65
CA ALA A 152 1.79 -5.73 -6.62
C ALA A 152 3.07 -5.13 -7.22
N ILE A 153 4.26 -5.67 -6.88
CA ILE A 153 5.57 -5.19 -7.34
C ILE A 153 5.79 -5.50 -8.82
N ALA A 154 5.38 -6.68 -9.31
CA ALA A 154 5.57 -7.08 -10.70
C ALA A 154 4.90 -6.14 -11.70
N LYS A 155 3.88 -5.40 -11.30
CA LYS A 155 3.31 -4.30 -12.09
C LYS A 155 4.28 -3.15 -12.34
N ASN A 156 5.41 -3.11 -11.63
CA ASN A 156 6.38 -2.02 -11.63
C ASN A 156 5.74 -0.66 -11.26
N PRO A 157 5.02 -0.59 -10.13
CA PRO A 157 4.28 0.60 -9.74
C PRO A 157 5.21 1.71 -9.26
N LYS A 158 4.78 2.96 -9.40
CA LYS A 158 5.46 4.12 -8.79
C LYS A 158 5.07 4.29 -7.32
N LEU A 159 3.87 3.87 -6.95
CA LEU A 159 3.29 3.95 -5.61
C LEU A 159 2.78 2.59 -5.16
N LEU A 160 3.32 2.10 -4.05
CA LEU A 160 2.89 0.87 -3.38
C LEU A 160 2.05 1.22 -2.16
N LEU A 161 0.81 0.75 -2.12
CA LEU A 161 -0.15 0.98 -1.05
C LEU A 161 -0.39 -0.33 -0.31
N CYS A 162 -0.09 -0.38 1.00
CA CYS A 162 -0.18 -1.58 1.83
C CYS A 162 -1.16 -1.37 2.98
N ASP A 163 -2.23 -2.17 2.99
CA ASP A 163 -3.20 -2.20 4.09
C ASP A 163 -2.87 -3.36 5.04
N GLU A 164 -2.40 -3.03 6.24
CA GLU A 164 -2.04 -3.98 7.31
C GLU A 164 -1.22 -5.20 6.78
N PRO A 165 -0.09 -4.98 6.09
CA PRO A 165 0.59 -6.05 5.34
C PRO A 165 1.15 -7.20 6.21
N THR A 166 1.19 -7.01 7.53
CA THR A 166 1.66 -8.00 8.51
C THR A 166 0.59 -8.43 9.50
N GLY A 167 -0.63 -7.90 9.41
CA GLY A 167 -1.67 -8.04 10.42
C GLY A 167 -2.17 -9.48 10.67
N ALA A 168 -1.98 -10.38 9.73
CA ALA A 168 -2.36 -11.80 9.84
C ALA A 168 -1.17 -12.76 9.97
N LEU A 169 0.04 -12.24 10.28
CA LEU A 169 1.29 -13.00 10.24
C LEU A 169 1.94 -13.07 11.63
N ASP A 170 2.69 -14.15 11.86
CA ASP A 170 3.59 -14.24 13.01
C ASP A 170 4.76 -13.23 12.89
N SER A 171 5.41 -12.92 14.02
CA SER A 171 6.47 -11.92 14.10
C SER A 171 7.62 -12.17 13.10
N LYS A 172 8.09 -13.41 12.96
CA LYS A 172 9.21 -13.75 12.06
C LYS A 172 8.84 -13.52 10.60
N THR A 173 7.62 -13.89 10.23
CA THR A 173 7.11 -13.68 8.87
C THR A 173 6.83 -12.20 8.63
N GLY A 174 6.27 -11.48 9.62
CA GLY A 174 6.05 -10.04 9.55
C GLY A 174 7.32 -9.25 9.29
N ILE A 175 8.43 -9.56 10.00
CA ILE A 175 9.76 -8.96 9.77
C ILE A 175 10.19 -9.17 8.31
N LYS A 176 10.11 -10.37 7.76
CA LYS A 176 10.49 -10.65 6.36
C LYS A 176 9.67 -9.84 5.36
N ILE A 177 8.37 -9.66 5.62
CA ILE A 177 7.51 -8.83 4.79
C ILE A 177 7.93 -7.36 4.83
N LEU A 178 8.19 -6.83 6.03
CA LEU A 178 8.65 -5.44 6.17
C LEU A 178 10.03 -5.21 5.54
N GLU A 179 10.96 -6.16 5.68
CA GLU A 179 12.26 -6.12 4.99
C GLU A 179 12.08 -6.04 3.47
N LEU A 180 11.18 -6.86 2.93
CA LEU A 180 10.86 -6.85 1.50
C LEU A 180 10.31 -5.50 1.05
N LEU A 181 9.35 -4.93 1.80
CA LEU A 181 8.76 -3.62 1.49
C LEU A 181 9.78 -2.49 1.61
N GLN A 182 10.59 -2.46 2.67
CA GLN A 182 11.65 -1.47 2.86
C GLN A 182 12.72 -1.56 1.75
N LYS A 183 13.10 -2.78 1.37
CA LYS A 183 14.04 -3.03 0.28
C LYS A 183 13.48 -2.56 -1.06
N SER A 184 12.24 -2.89 -1.37
CA SER A 184 11.58 -2.47 -2.61
C SER A 184 11.49 -0.94 -2.71
N CYS A 185 11.20 -0.25 -1.60
CA CYS A 185 11.20 1.19 -1.55
C CYS A 185 12.59 1.77 -1.87
N LYS A 186 13.65 1.29 -1.18
CA LYS A 186 15.00 1.82 -1.31
C LYS A 186 15.68 1.47 -2.64
N GLU A 187 15.57 0.22 -3.10
CA GLU A 187 16.29 -0.26 -4.29
C GLU A 187 15.57 0.05 -5.60
N MET A 188 14.23 0.05 -5.59
CA MET A 188 13.43 0.29 -6.80
C MET A 188 12.92 1.75 -6.88
N GLY A 189 13.18 2.57 -5.86
CA GLY A 189 12.71 3.97 -5.80
C GLY A 189 11.19 4.12 -5.76
N MET A 190 10.47 3.06 -5.33
CA MET A 190 9.02 3.11 -5.18
C MET A 190 8.65 3.90 -3.94
N THR A 191 7.70 4.83 -4.07
CA THR A 191 7.07 5.42 -2.90
C THR A 191 6.16 4.39 -2.26
N THR A 192 6.29 4.15 -0.95
CA THR A 192 5.54 3.11 -0.25
C THR A 192 4.74 3.71 0.90
N VAL A 193 3.44 3.47 0.92
CA VAL A 193 2.55 3.88 2.03
C VAL A 193 2.00 2.62 2.71
N ILE A 194 2.31 2.46 3.99
CA ILE A 194 1.80 1.37 4.82
C ILE A 194 0.80 1.97 5.80
N ILE A 195 -0.41 1.45 5.82
CA ILE A 195 -1.35 1.75 6.90
C ILE A 195 -1.36 0.61 7.91
N THR A 196 -1.30 0.95 9.20
CA THR A 196 -1.28 -0.03 10.28
C THR A 196 -1.73 0.57 11.62
N HIS A 197 -2.09 -0.31 12.55
CA HIS A 197 -2.29 0.04 13.96
C HIS A 197 -1.08 -0.34 14.83
N ASN A 198 -0.08 -1.06 14.27
CA ASN A 198 1.14 -1.44 14.98
C ASN A 198 2.17 -0.30 14.98
N ALA A 199 2.38 0.31 16.16
CA ALA A 199 3.29 1.43 16.32
C ALA A 199 4.76 1.10 16.04
N ILE A 200 5.19 -0.18 16.21
CA ILE A 200 6.57 -0.62 15.99
C ILE A 200 6.96 -0.39 14.52
N ILE A 201 6.05 -0.63 13.58
CA ILE A 201 6.30 -0.44 12.14
C ILE A 201 6.65 1.03 11.81
N SER A 202 6.19 1.98 12.61
CA SER A 202 6.50 3.40 12.38
C SER A 202 7.99 3.74 12.51
N GLU A 203 8.79 2.90 13.18
CA GLU A 203 10.22 3.14 13.38
C GLU A 203 11.05 2.99 12.11
N ILE A 204 10.57 2.21 11.13
CA ILE A 204 11.25 2.01 9.84
C ILE A 204 10.87 3.04 8.78
N ALA A 205 9.88 3.87 9.06
CA ALA A 205 9.35 4.85 8.11
C ALA A 205 10.17 6.14 8.09
N ASP A 206 10.30 6.75 6.91
CA ASP A 206 10.87 8.10 6.75
C ASP A 206 9.91 9.15 7.33
N LYS A 207 8.61 8.92 7.18
CA LYS A 207 7.54 9.79 7.68
C LYS A 207 6.42 8.97 8.31
N VAL A 208 5.93 9.44 9.45
CA VAL A 208 4.79 8.85 10.16
C VAL A 208 3.67 9.87 10.23
N ILE A 209 2.47 9.47 9.80
CA ILE A 209 1.25 10.27 9.86
C ILE A 209 0.30 9.59 10.84
N ARG A 210 -0.01 10.22 11.95
CA ARG A 210 -0.97 9.70 12.93
C ARG A 210 -2.36 10.20 12.61
N LEU A 211 -3.27 9.24 12.38
CA LEU A 211 -4.70 9.52 12.17
C LEU A 211 -5.53 9.14 13.39
N LYS A 212 -6.48 9.99 13.74
CA LYS A 212 -7.47 9.77 14.78
C LYS A 212 -8.79 10.40 14.37
N ASN A 213 -9.87 9.61 14.41
CA ASN A 213 -11.23 10.09 14.08
C ASN A 213 -11.32 10.84 12.74
N GLY A 214 -10.61 10.37 11.72
CA GLY A 214 -10.61 10.97 10.38
C GLY A 214 -9.77 12.25 10.23
N THR A 215 -9.01 12.67 11.25
CA THR A 215 -8.14 13.85 11.22
C THR A 215 -6.68 13.48 11.45
N ILE A 216 -5.76 14.34 11.05
CA ILE A 216 -4.33 14.19 11.37
C ILE A 216 -4.09 14.72 12.78
N GLU A 217 -3.56 13.85 13.64
CA GLU A 217 -3.15 14.22 15.01
C GLU A 217 -1.69 14.70 15.02
N GLU A 218 -0.82 14.04 14.24
CA GLU A 218 0.62 14.34 14.20
C GLU A 218 1.22 13.91 12.85
N ILE A 219 2.20 14.67 12.37
CA ILE A 219 3.12 14.25 11.30
C ILE A 219 4.54 14.32 11.86
N LYS A 220 5.23 13.16 11.87
CA LYS A 220 6.61 13.03 12.33
C LYS A 220 7.53 12.62 11.20
N ILE A 221 8.64 13.33 11.01
CA ILE A 221 9.70 12.97 10.08
C ILE A 221 10.80 12.25 10.86
N ASN A 222 11.16 11.04 10.46
CA ASN A 222 12.26 10.29 11.03
C ASN A 222 13.53 10.61 10.25
N LYS A 223 14.45 11.33 10.88
CA LYS A 223 15.74 11.66 10.27
C LYS A 223 16.66 10.44 10.07
N LYS A 224 16.45 9.38 10.82
CA LYS A 224 17.21 8.11 10.75
C LYS A 224 16.21 6.95 10.97
N PRO A 225 15.48 6.52 9.92
CA PRO A 225 14.63 5.35 10.00
C PRO A 225 15.46 4.11 10.36
N LYS A 226 14.95 3.29 11.27
CA LYS A 226 15.59 2.02 11.63
C LYS A 226 15.56 1.02 10.47
N SER A 227 16.55 0.14 10.47
CA SER A 227 16.43 -1.10 9.69
C SER A 227 15.37 -1.98 10.34
N VAL A 228 14.62 -2.74 9.53
CA VAL A 228 13.65 -3.71 10.04
C VAL A 228 14.28 -4.70 11.03
N LYS A 229 15.58 -5.02 10.86
CA LYS A 229 16.34 -5.92 11.75
C LYS A 229 16.55 -5.37 13.18
N GLU A 230 16.34 -4.07 13.36
CA GLU A 230 16.51 -3.38 14.64
C GLU A 230 15.18 -3.20 15.38
N LEU A 231 14.07 -3.75 14.84
CA LEU A 231 12.77 -3.69 15.47
C LEU A 231 12.65 -4.76 16.59
N ASP A 232 12.21 -4.32 17.76
CA ASP A 232 11.76 -5.18 18.85
C ASP A 232 10.30 -5.57 18.62
N TRP A 233 10.10 -6.68 17.87
CA TRP A 233 8.78 -7.08 17.38
C TRP A 233 8.07 -8.05 18.35
#